data_3c3e2600a496957a12387c7054a36932
#
_entry.id   3c3e2600a496957a12387c7054a36932
#
_cell.length_a   1.000
_cell.length_b   1.000
_cell.length_c   1.000
_cell.angle_alpha   90.00
_cell.angle_beta   90.00
_cell.angle_gamma   90.00
#
_symmetry.space_group_name_H-M   'P 1'
#
loop_
_entity.id
_entity.type
_entity.pdbx_description
1 polymer ?
#
loop_
_entity_poly.entity_id
_entity_poly.type
_entity_poly.pdbx_seq_one_letter_code
_entity_poly.pdbx_strand_id
1 'polypeptide(L)'
;MNIIRVIKGINKLIIDKDYRFLWLAGKGVYNKMPDEEYLKRKFKAKVGKELNLSDPKTMNEKLQWLKLYDRKPEYVERVDKYQVRNYISSILGEKYLIPLIGVCDTPDEIDFDMLPNKFVLKCNH
;
A
#
# COMPACT_ATOMS: atom_id res chain seq x y z
N MET A 1 18.75 -3.06 -22.77
CA MET A 1 17.73 -3.93 -22.11
C MET A 1 18.18 -5.37 -22.25
N ASN A 2 18.36 -6.12 -21.15
CA ASN A 2 19.00 -7.46 -21.21
C ASN A 2 17.97 -8.50 -21.71
N ILE A 3 18.14 -8.98 -22.94
CA ILE A 3 17.25 -9.93 -23.65
C ILE A 3 17.01 -11.20 -22.81
N ILE A 4 18.04 -11.71 -22.13
CA ILE A 4 17.94 -12.91 -21.28
C ILE A 4 16.93 -12.69 -20.13
N ARG A 5 16.88 -11.48 -19.56
CA ARG A 5 15.93 -11.14 -18.49
C ARG A 5 14.49 -11.11 -19.00
N VAL A 6 14.30 -10.64 -20.22
CA VAL A 6 12.97 -10.58 -20.87
C VAL A 6 12.47 -12.00 -21.17
N ILE A 7 13.30 -12.86 -21.76
CA ILE A 7 12.95 -14.26 -22.07
C ILE A 7 12.62 -15.04 -20.79
N LYS A 8 13.40 -14.88 -19.71
CA LYS A 8 13.10 -15.50 -18.41
C LYS A 8 11.77 -15.03 -17.84
N GLY A 9 11.44 -13.74 -18.00
CA GLY A 9 10.16 -13.16 -17.57
C GLY A 9 8.97 -13.76 -18.33
N ILE A 10 9.09 -13.90 -19.65
CA ILE A 10 8.05 -14.48 -20.51
C ILE A 10 7.84 -15.96 -20.17
N ASN A 11 8.91 -16.74 -20.04
CA ASN A 11 8.81 -18.15 -19.64
C ASN A 11 8.12 -18.31 -18.28
N LYS A 12 8.42 -17.45 -17.32
CA LYS A 12 7.78 -17.46 -16.01
C LYS A 12 6.29 -17.13 -16.09
N LEU A 13 5.88 -16.20 -16.95
CA LEU A 13 4.48 -15.88 -17.20
C LEU A 13 3.70 -17.05 -17.81
N ILE A 14 4.34 -17.91 -18.60
CA ILE A 14 3.71 -19.06 -19.23
C ILE A 14 3.58 -20.23 -18.24
N ILE A 15 4.64 -20.53 -17.51
CA ILE A 15 4.75 -21.73 -16.68
C ILE A 15 4.15 -21.53 -15.29
N ASP A 16 4.39 -20.37 -14.65
CA ASP A 16 4.02 -20.07 -13.27
C ASP A 16 2.66 -19.34 -13.23
N LYS A 17 1.60 -20.06 -12.86
CA LYS A 17 0.24 -19.52 -12.77
C LYS A 17 0.10 -18.42 -11.71
N ASP A 18 0.86 -18.52 -10.62
CA ASP A 18 0.79 -17.55 -9.52
C ASP A 18 1.53 -16.27 -9.90
N TYR A 19 2.68 -16.38 -10.53
CA TYR A 19 3.40 -15.25 -11.10
C TYR A 19 2.56 -14.54 -12.18
N ARG A 20 1.95 -15.28 -13.09
CA ARG A 20 1.05 -14.73 -14.12
C ARG A 20 -0.13 -13.99 -13.49
N PHE A 21 -0.76 -14.59 -12.47
CA PHE A 21 -1.85 -13.92 -11.75
C PHE A 21 -1.40 -12.61 -11.14
N LEU A 22 -0.28 -12.59 -10.40
CA LEU A 22 0.24 -11.37 -9.77
C LEU A 22 0.61 -10.29 -10.79
N TRP A 23 1.17 -10.68 -11.93
CA TRP A 23 1.51 -9.75 -13.00
C TRP A 23 0.25 -9.13 -13.64
N LEU A 24 -0.76 -9.93 -13.96
CA LEU A 24 -2.04 -9.46 -14.51
C LEU A 24 -2.81 -8.61 -13.50
N ALA A 25 -2.76 -8.97 -12.21
CA ALA A 25 -3.33 -8.17 -11.14
C ALA A 25 -2.71 -6.77 -11.06
N GLY A 26 -1.40 -6.66 -11.22
CA GLY A 26 -0.70 -5.38 -11.32
C GLY A 26 -1.08 -4.54 -12.56
N LYS A 27 -1.66 -5.16 -13.59
CA LYS A 27 -2.21 -4.50 -14.78
C LYS A 27 -3.71 -4.19 -14.68
N GLY A 28 -4.33 -4.45 -13.54
CA GLY A 28 -5.74 -4.17 -13.30
C GLY A 28 -6.72 -5.16 -13.94
N VAL A 29 -6.26 -6.27 -14.51
CA VAL A 29 -7.11 -7.27 -15.18
C VAL A 29 -8.20 -7.82 -14.25
N TYR A 30 -7.92 -7.89 -12.96
CA TYR A 30 -8.83 -8.43 -11.95
C TYR A 30 -9.56 -7.36 -11.13
N ASN A 31 -9.63 -6.09 -11.59
CA ASN A 31 -10.29 -5.01 -10.85
C ASN A 31 -11.80 -5.23 -10.62
N LYS A 32 -12.43 -6.10 -11.42
CA LYS A 32 -13.85 -6.48 -11.29
C LYS A 32 -14.07 -7.77 -10.50
N MET A 33 -13.00 -8.44 -10.06
CA MET A 33 -13.10 -9.64 -9.25
C MET A 33 -13.61 -9.30 -7.84
N PRO A 34 -14.48 -10.11 -7.22
CA PRO A 34 -14.88 -9.91 -5.83
C PRO A 34 -13.67 -9.84 -4.91
N ASP A 35 -13.68 -8.90 -3.97
CA ASP A 35 -12.53 -8.60 -3.09
C ASP A 35 -12.05 -9.83 -2.33
N GLU A 36 -12.96 -10.65 -1.81
CA GLU A 36 -12.60 -11.85 -1.06
C GLU A 36 -11.87 -12.88 -1.94
N GLU A 37 -12.39 -13.12 -3.15
CA GLU A 37 -11.77 -14.04 -4.11
C GLU A 37 -10.39 -13.54 -4.53
N TYR A 38 -10.30 -12.25 -4.84
CA TYR A 38 -9.03 -11.60 -5.18
C TYR A 38 -8.00 -11.74 -4.07
N LEU A 39 -8.40 -11.48 -2.82
CA LEU A 39 -7.49 -11.57 -1.67
C LEU A 39 -7.05 -13.00 -1.38
N LYS A 40 -7.96 -13.98 -1.45
CA LYS A 40 -7.63 -15.41 -1.30
C LYS A 40 -6.59 -15.84 -2.33
N ARG A 41 -6.83 -15.51 -3.59
CA ARG A 41 -5.93 -15.86 -4.69
C ARG A 41 -4.59 -15.16 -4.60
N LYS A 42 -4.58 -13.87 -4.27
CA LYS A 42 -3.36 -13.08 -4.09
C LYS A 42 -2.53 -13.54 -2.90
N PHE A 43 -3.19 -13.89 -1.80
CA PHE A 43 -2.53 -14.44 -0.62
C PHE A 43 -1.86 -15.77 -0.94
N LYS A 44 -2.58 -16.70 -1.58
CA LYS A 44 -2.03 -17.99 -2.01
C LYS A 44 -0.82 -17.80 -2.93
N ALA A 45 -0.93 -16.93 -3.92
CA ALA A 45 0.15 -16.65 -4.85
C ALA A 45 1.40 -16.03 -4.20
N LYS A 46 1.23 -15.27 -3.11
CA LYS A 46 2.36 -14.61 -2.41
C LYS A 46 2.94 -15.42 -1.25
N VAL A 47 2.09 -16.12 -0.52
CA VAL A 47 2.44 -16.79 0.75
C VAL A 47 2.58 -18.31 0.57
N GLY A 48 2.03 -18.86 -0.52
CA GLY A 48 2.04 -20.29 -0.81
C GLY A 48 1.06 -21.10 0.05
N LYS A 49 0.13 -20.42 0.78
CA LYS A 49 -0.85 -21.05 1.67
C LYS A 49 -2.24 -20.51 1.38
N GLU A 50 -3.27 -21.29 1.69
CA GLU A 50 -4.66 -20.81 1.63
C GLU A 50 -4.90 -19.74 2.71
N LEU A 51 -5.70 -18.72 2.35
CA LEU A 51 -6.11 -17.67 3.29
C LEU A 51 -7.31 -18.16 4.12
N ASN A 52 -7.11 -18.28 5.42
CA ASN A 52 -8.19 -18.57 6.36
C ASN A 52 -8.81 -17.27 6.88
N LEU A 53 -10.01 -16.95 6.44
CA LEU A 53 -10.76 -15.76 6.87
C LEU A 53 -11.73 -16.06 8.01
N SER A 54 -12.12 -17.33 8.23
CA SER A 54 -13.04 -17.72 9.30
C SER A 54 -12.34 -17.74 10.67
N ASP A 55 -11.04 -18.06 10.70
CA ASP A 55 -10.24 -18.11 11.93
C ASP A 55 -8.79 -17.69 11.62
N PRO A 56 -8.53 -16.38 11.39
CA PRO A 56 -7.22 -15.88 11.01
C PRO A 56 -6.25 -15.96 12.20
N LYS A 57 -5.21 -16.78 12.08
CA LYS A 57 -4.20 -16.98 13.14
C LYS A 57 -2.98 -16.08 12.96
N THR A 58 -2.48 -15.96 11.75
CA THR A 58 -1.29 -15.19 11.45
C THR A 58 -1.60 -13.71 11.27
N MET A 59 -0.60 -12.85 11.49
CA MET A 59 -0.73 -11.40 11.23
C MET A 59 -1.14 -11.12 9.77
N ASN A 60 -0.59 -11.86 8.83
CA ASN A 60 -0.93 -11.70 7.42
C ASN A 60 -2.39 -12.04 7.11
N GLU A 61 -2.96 -13.08 7.72
CA GLU A 61 -4.38 -13.43 7.59
C GLU A 61 -5.27 -12.37 8.23
N LYS A 62 -4.91 -11.90 9.45
CA LYS A 62 -5.64 -10.83 10.14
C LYS A 62 -5.67 -9.54 9.32
N LEU A 63 -4.56 -9.17 8.67
CA LEU A 63 -4.53 -8.01 7.78
C LEU A 63 -5.46 -8.16 6.55
N GLN A 64 -5.59 -9.38 5.98
CA GLN A 64 -6.54 -9.59 4.88
C GLN A 64 -8.00 -9.54 5.39
N TRP A 65 -8.25 -10.08 6.57
CA TRP A 65 -9.56 -10.00 7.22
C TRP A 65 -9.99 -8.55 7.47
N LEU A 66 -9.10 -7.73 8.03
CA LEU A 66 -9.36 -6.30 8.25
C LEU A 66 -9.69 -5.56 6.94
N LYS A 67 -9.02 -5.88 5.84
CA LYS A 67 -9.30 -5.27 4.53
C LYS A 67 -10.72 -5.55 4.01
N LEU A 68 -11.32 -6.66 4.40
CA LEU A 68 -12.67 -7.05 3.98
C LEU A 68 -13.75 -6.53 4.93
N TYR A 69 -13.52 -6.67 6.22
CA TYR A 69 -14.57 -6.56 7.22
C TYR A 69 -14.47 -5.35 8.15
N ASP A 70 -13.30 -4.70 8.22
CA ASP A 70 -13.08 -3.51 9.04
C ASP A 70 -12.75 -2.29 8.16
N ARG A 71 -13.75 -1.82 7.41
CA ARG A 71 -13.63 -0.66 6.51
C ARG A 71 -14.39 0.52 7.12
N LYS A 72 -13.68 1.36 7.85
CA LYS A 72 -14.24 2.57 8.46
C LYS A 72 -13.82 3.82 7.68
N PRO A 73 -14.73 4.77 7.41
CA PRO A 73 -14.40 6.01 6.70
C PRO A 73 -13.27 6.81 7.37
N GLU A 74 -13.22 6.82 8.69
CA GLU A 74 -12.17 7.52 9.45
C GLU A 74 -10.76 7.00 9.19
N TYR A 75 -10.60 5.79 8.64
CA TYR A 75 -9.27 5.27 8.29
C TYR A 75 -8.65 6.03 7.11
N VAL A 76 -9.46 6.64 6.23
CA VAL A 76 -8.97 7.47 5.13
C VAL A 76 -8.23 8.69 5.69
N GLU A 77 -8.81 9.37 6.68
CA GLU A 77 -8.18 10.52 7.34
C GLU A 77 -6.93 10.11 8.13
N ARG A 78 -6.96 8.92 8.76
CA ARG A 78 -5.83 8.42 9.57
C ARG A 78 -4.63 7.95 8.75
N VAL A 79 -4.82 7.58 7.49
CA VAL A 79 -3.70 7.21 6.59
C VAL A 79 -3.15 8.40 5.83
N ASP A 80 -3.91 9.49 5.72
CA ASP A 80 -3.46 10.76 5.19
C ASP A 80 -2.43 11.39 6.13
N LYS A 81 -1.19 11.56 5.65
CA LYS A 81 -0.07 12.00 6.49
C LYS A 81 -0.18 13.45 6.97
N TYR A 82 -0.99 14.25 6.30
CA TYR A 82 -1.27 15.62 6.69
C TYR A 82 -2.45 15.67 7.66
N GLN A 83 -3.59 15.06 7.31
CA GLN A 83 -4.81 15.11 8.12
C GLN A 83 -4.65 14.40 9.47
N VAL A 84 -3.92 13.29 9.52
CA VAL A 84 -3.66 12.55 10.78
C VAL A 84 -2.98 13.41 11.84
N ARG A 85 -2.31 14.49 11.46
CA ARG A 85 -1.67 15.43 12.41
C ARG A 85 -2.70 16.08 13.32
N ASN A 86 -3.86 16.49 12.77
CA ASN A 86 -4.96 17.07 13.55
C ASN A 86 -5.50 16.06 14.58
N TYR A 87 -5.66 14.81 14.15
CA TYR A 87 -6.09 13.72 15.04
C TYR A 87 -5.07 13.47 16.16
N ILE A 88 -3.79 13.40 15.84
CA ILE A 88 -2.73 13.20 16.85
C ILE A 88 -2.64 14.38 17.80
N SER A 89 -2.69 15.62 17.28
CA SER A 89 -2.67 16.84 18.09
C SER A 89 -3.83 16.87 19.08
N SER A 90 -5.03 16.48 18.67
CA SER A 90 -6.22 16.49 19.54
C SER A 90 -6.15 15.46 20.68
N ILE A 91 -5.44 14.35 20.51
CA ILE A 91 -5.35 13.27 21.53
C ILE A 91 -4.10 13.40 22.40
N LEU A 92 -2.96 13.66 21.79
CA LEU A 92 -1.66 13.63 22.46
C LEU A 92 -1.05 15.01 22.66
N GLY A 93 -1.50 16.01 21.90
CA GLY A 93 -0.95 17.36 21.88
C GLY A 93 0.14 17.54 20.82
N GLU A 94 0.36 18.80 20.43
CA GLU A 94 1.27 19.19 19.34
C GLU A 94 2.74 18.82 19.58
N LYS A 95 3.16 18.69 20.83
CA LYS A 95 4.53 18.32 21.21
C LYS A 95 5.00 16.95 20.67
N TYR A 96 4.06 16.10 20.29
CA TYR A 96 4.36 14.78 19.70
C TYR A 96 4.42 14.80 18.17
N LEU A 97 4.14 15.95 17.56
CA LEU A 97 4.22 16.11 16.11
C LEU A 97 5.60 16.61 15.69
N ILE A 98 6.16 15.97 14.66
CA ILE A 98 7.36 16.49 14.01
C ILE A 98 7.00 17.83 13.36
N PRO A 99 7.83 18.90 13.49
CA PRO A 99 7.57 20.17 12.84
C PRO A 99 7.29 20.01 11.34
N LEU A 100 6.22 20.64 10.87
CA LEU A 100 5.87 20.70 9.46
C LEU A 100 6.47 21.96 8.86
N ILE A 101 7.28 21.81 7.82
CA ILE A 101 7.91 22.94 7.13
C ILE A 101 6.96 23.51 6.09
N GLY A 102 6.25 22.61 5.34
CA GLY A 102 5.31 23.03 4.31
C GLY A 102 4.51 21.85 3.76
N VAL A 103 3.48 22.18 3.02
CA VAL A 103 2.66 21.27 2.21
C VAL A 103 2.60 21.87 0.81
N CYS A 104 2.88 21.07 -0.20
CA CYS A 104 2.87 21.46 -1.60
C CYS A 104 2.03 20.46 -2.38
N ASP A 105 1.24 20.93 -3.32
CA ASP A 105 0.43 20.07 -4.20
C ASP A 105 1.26 19.54 -5.37
N THR A 106 2.24 20.33 -5.81
CA THR A 106 3.14 19.96 -6.89
C THR A 106 4.63 20.12 -6.49
N PRO A 107 5.54 19.35 -7.11
CA PRO A 107 6.97 19.48 -6.84
C PRO A 107 7.53 20.87 -7.16
N ASP A 108 6.94 21.59 -8.12
CA ASP A 108 7.40 22.92 -8.56
C ASP A 108 7.14 24.02 -7.53
N GLU A 109 6.28 23.77 -6.56
CA GLU A 109 6.00 24.69 -5.45
C GLU A 109 7.06 24.62 -4.34
N ILE A 110 7.97 23.67 -4.42
CA ILE A 110 8.99 23.49 -3.38
C ILE A 110 10.12 24.49 -3.61
N ASP A 111 10.21 25.47 -2.72
CA ASP A 111 11.35 26.37 -2.67
C ASP A 111 12.49 25.73 -1.86
N PHE A 112 13.44 25.14 -2.57
CA PHE A 112 14.57 24.44 -1.96
C PHE A 112 15.54 25.38 -1.23
N ASP A 113 15.59 26.65 -1.60
CA ASP A 113 16.47 27.64 -0.98
C ASP A 113 15.98 28.05 0.42
N MET A 114 14.68 27.91 0.67
CA MET A 114 14.06 28.17 1.97
C MET A 114 14.05 26.96 2.91
N LEU A 115 14.45 25.78 2.43
CA LEU A 115 14.46 24.59 3.26
C LEU A 115 15.72 24.51 4.15
N PRO A 116 15.62 23.95 5.36
CA PRO A 116 16.79 23.69 6.19
C PRO A 116 17.72 22.64 5.56
N ASN A 117 18.97 22.59 5.98
CA ASN A 117 19.97 21.65 5.45
C ASN A 117 19.58 20.17 5.58
N LYS A 118 18.63 19.84 6.47
CA LYS A 118 18.11 18.49 6.68
C LYS A 118 16.58 18.53 6.77
N PHE A 119 15.94 17.89 5.85
CA PHE A 119 14.47 17.75 5.80
C PHE A 119 14.07 16.41 5.20
N VAL A 120 12.80 16.06 5.32
CA VAL A 120 12.22 14.85 4.74
C VAL A 120 11.00 15.23 3.91
N LEU A 121 11.00 14.83 2.65
CA LEU A 121 9.83 14.91 1.77
C LEU A 121 9.04 13.61 1.85
N LYS A 122 7.72 13.72 1.95
CA LYS A 122 6.82 12.56 1.97
C LYS A 122 5.60 12.83 1.10
N CYS A 123 5.28 11.87 0.23
CA CYS A 123 3.99 11.89 -0.45
C CYS A 123 2.85 11.61 0.53
N ASN A 124 1.70 12.23 0.29
CA ASN A 124 0.55 12.16 1.20
C ASN A 124 -0.33 10.90 0.99
N HIS A 125 0.02 10.01 0.10
CA HIS A 125 -0.72 8.77 -0.19
C HIS A 125 0.05 7.51 0.20
#